data_20a99282f46340343f99a31a9edb5b1d
#
_entry.id   20a99282f46340343f99a31a9edb5b1d
#
_cell.length_a   1.000
_cell.length_b   1.000
_cell.length_c   1.000
_cell.angle_alpha   90.00
_cell.angle_beta   90.00
_cell.angle_gamma   90.00
#
_symmetry.space_group_name_H-M   'P 1'
#
loop_
_entity.id
_entity.type
_entity.pdbx_description
1 polymer ?
#
loop_
_entity_poly.entity_id
_entity_poly.type
_entity_poly.pdbx_seq_one_letter_code
_entity_poly.pdbx_strand_id
1 'polypeptide(L)'
;MTEVDSLHMVLREFGDVGVYERAEGDLGRGMTLHEVIALEFSTVRESIEHVAAWLVENVRVRSGFPELVERFQPLVVSSGFHELIEPVLAREGVEVELRANRLDPRPDGWRVLWRDESVCAVCGEPCKRALVASNGPFVYVGDGYSDRCVALAADRVFARDGLAEYLDEQGVAYERFDDLRDVSAALAARQGQTS
;
A
#
# COMPACT_ATOMS: atom_id res chain seq x y z
N MET A 1 -2.55 5.65 1.94
CA MET A 1 -3.65 5.67 2.92
C MET A 1 -3.19 6.28 4.25
N THR A 2 -2.15 5.82 4.88
CA THR A 2 -1.59 6.31 6.15
C THR A 2 -0.53 7.39 5.95
N GLU A 3 -0.27 8.22 6.98
CA GLU A 3 0.80 9.23 6.91
C GLU A 3 2.18 8.61 6.91
N VAL A 4 2.36 7.53 7.67
CA VAL A 4 3.57 6.71 7.75
C VAL A 4 3.20 5.30 7.33
N ASP A 5 4.15 4.56 6.75
CA ASP A 5 3.92 3.16 6.39
C ASP A 5 3.62 2.34 7.65
N SER A 6 2.41 1.77 7.67
CA SER A 6 1.91 1.02 8.82
C SER A 6 2.64 -0.31 9.05
N LEU A 7 3.18 -0.93 8.00
CA LEU A 7 3.99 -2.14 8.14
C LEU A 7 5.31 -1.80 8.85
N HIS A 8 5.97 -0.72 8.44
CA HIS A 8 7.19 -0.24 9.11
C HIS A 8 6.95 0.11 10.59
N MET A 9 5.79 0.70 10.92
CA MET A 9 5.44 0.95 12.32
C MET A 9 5.37 -0.33 13.14
N VAL A 10 4.68 -1.35 12.63
CA VAL A 10 4.54 -2.66 13.28
C VAL A 10 5.88 -3.35 13.43
N LEU A 11 6.72 -3.35 12.39
CA LEU A 11 8.01 -4.02 12.41
C LEU A 11 9.00 -3.36 13.36
N ARG A 12 8.95 -2.04 13.52
CA ARG A 12 9.79 -1.32 14.48
C ARG A 12 9.39 -1.57 15.93
N GLU A 13 8.11 -1.79 16.20
CA GLU A 13 7.60 -2.03 17.56
C GLU A 13 7.68 -3.51 17.95
N PHE A 14 7.32 -4.42 17.04
CA PHE A 14 7.11 -5.84 17.36
C PHE A 14 8.03 -6.80 16.61
N GLY A 15 8.76 -6.34 15.60
CA GLY A 15 9.68 -7.13 14.80
C GLY A 15 11.13 -7.07 15.27
N ASP A 16 12.00 -7.74 14.54
CA ASP A 16 13.45 -7.59 14.68
C ASP A 16 13.95 -6.47 13.79
N VAL A 17 14.31 -5.34 14.39
CA VAL A 17 14.76 -4.14 13.65
C VAL A 17 16.00 -4.42 12.80
N GLY A 18 16.92 -5.29 13.26
CA GLY A 18 18.12 -5.64 12.49
C GLY A 18 17.80 -6.49 11.26
N VAL A 19 16.78 -7.36 11.33
CA VAL A 19 16.26 -8.09 10.15
C VAL A 19 15.59 -7.13 9.20
N TYR A 20 14.72 -6.26 9.71
CA TYR A 20 14.02 -5.23 8.95
C TYR A 20 14.99 -4.34 8.14
N GLU A 21 15.98 -3.73 8.79
CA GLU A 21 16.94 -2.84 8.11
C GLU A 21 17.75 -3.54 7.02
N ARG A 22 18.14 -4.81 7.21
CA ARG A 22 18.83 -5.59 6.19
C ARG A 22 17.92 -5.95 5.02
N ALA A 23 16.71 -6.41 5.29
CA ALA A 23 15.75 -6.81 4.27
C ALA A 23 15.36 -5.63 3.37
N GLU A 24 15.07 -4.46 3.95
CA GLU A 24 14.82 -3.22 3.19
C GLU A 24 16.05 -2.81 2.35
N GLY A 25 17.26 -3.00 2.85
CA GLY A 25 18.50 -2.75 2.10
C GLY A 25 18.68 -3.64 0.86
N ASP A 26 18.14 -4.85 0.90
CA ASP A 26 18.20 -5.84 -0.17
C ASP A 26 17.02 -5.79 -1.15
N LEU A 27 15.97 -5.00 -0.85
CA LEU A 27 14.78 -4.85 -1.68
C LEU A 27 15.13 -4.38 -3.09
N GLY A 28 14.78 -5.20 -4.10
CA GLY A 28 15.06 -4.93 -5.51
C GLY A 28 16.54 -5.06 -5.92
N ARG A 29 17.42 -5.50 -5.01
CA ARG A 29 18.84 -5.77 -5.27
C ARG A 29 19.22 -7.23 -5.14
N GLY A 30 18.48 -8.00 -4.42
CA GLY A 30 18.69 -9.43 -4.18
C GLY A 30 17.46 -10.12 -3.63
N MET A 31 16.49 -9.35 -3.12
CA MET A 31 15.22 -9.83 -2.62
C MET A 31 14.05 -9.16 -3.32
N THR A 32 13.02 -9.93 -3.61
CA THR A 32 11.71 -9.43 -4.06
C THR A 32 10.94 -8.81 -2.90
N LEU A 33 9.94 -7.99 -3.19
CA LEU A 33 9.07 -7.43 -2.14
C LEU A 33 8.39 -8.51 -1.28
N HIS A 34 7.98 -9.62 -1.88
CA HIS A 34 7.37 -10.74 -1.16
C HIS A 34 8.35 -11.40 -0.19
N GLU A 35 9.60 -11.63 -0.61
CA GLU A 35 10.63 -12.20 0.25
C GLU A 35 10.96 -11.27 1.42
N VAL A 36 11.04 -9.95 1.17
CA VAL A 36 11.28 -8.94 2.21
C VAL A 36 10.14 -8.99 3.24
N ILE A 37 8.90 -8.82 2.82
CA ILE A 37 7.73 -8.82 3.72
C ILE A 37 7.63 -10.14 4.49
N ALA A 38 7.83 -11.29 3.84
CA ALA A 38 7.77 -12.60 4.50
C ALA A 38 8.85 -12.75 5.57
N LEU A 39 10.08 -12.33 5.28
CA LEU A 39 11.20 -12.37 6.22
C LEU A 39 10.94 -11.47 7.44
N GLU A 40 10.52 -10.24 7.21
CA GLU A 40 10.25 -9.25 8.25
C GLU A 40 9.15 -9.71 9.21
N PHE A 41 7.99 -10.10 8.68
CA PHE A 41 6.86 -10.54 9.51
C PHE A 41 7.10 -11.90 10.18
N SER A 42 8.03 -12.71 9.70
CA SER A 42 8.48 -13.93 10.40
C SER A 42 9.12 -13.63 11.76
N THR A 43 9.51 -12.39 12.02
CA THR A 43 10.12 -11.96 13.29
C THR A 43 9.09 -11.52 14.34
N VAL A 44 7.86 -11.23 13.94
CA VAL A 44 6.77 -10.80 14.84
C VAL A 44 6.19 -12.02 15.56
N ARG A 45 6.09 -11.95 16.89
CA ARG A 45 5.61 -13.06 17.76
C ARG A 45 4.45 -12.67 18.66
N GLU A 46 4.06 -11.40 18.64
CA GLU A 46 2.91 -10.92 19.39
C GLU A 46 1.59 -11.45 18.82
N SER A 47 0.52 -11.39 19.61
CA SER A 47 -0.81 -11.75 19.12
C SER A 47 -1.30 -10.70 18.11
N ILE A 48 -2.06 -11.15 17.12
CA ILE A 48 -2.57 -10.26 16.07
C ILE A 48 -3.53 -9.21 16.64
N GLU A 49 -4.29 -9.56 17.68
CA GLU A 49 -5.21 -8.69 18.38
C GLU A 49 -4.47 -7.53 19.06
N HIS A 50 -3.33 -7.83 19.70
CA HIS A 50 -2.49 -6.81 20.36
C HIS A 50 -1.89 -5.87 19.34
N VAL A 51 -1.28 -6.41 18.28
CA VAL A 51 -0.67 -5.59 17.22
C VAL A 51 -1.70 -4.73 16.49
N ALA A 52 -2.86 -5.29 16.16
CA ALA A 52 -3.94 -4.53 15.52
C ALA A 52 -4.47 -3.42 16.43
N ALA A 53 -4.69 -3.69 17.72
CA ALA A 53 -5.13 -2.68 18.68
C ALA A 53 -4.09 -1.55 18.82
N TRP A 54 -2.81 -1.90 18.96
CA TRP A 54 -1.72 -0.92 19.00
C TRP A 54 -1.67 -0.07 17.72
N LEU A 55 -1.81 -0.69 16.56
CA LEU A 55 -1.79 0.03 15.29
C LEU A 55 -2.98 0.99 15.18
N VAL A 56 -4.18 0.58 15.57
CA VAL A 56 -5.37 1.44 15.63
C VAL A 56 -5.15 2.68 16.50
N GLU A 57 -4.42 2.56 17.61
CA GLU A 57 -4.13 3.69 18.50
C GLU A 57 -3.04 4.63 17.95
N ASN A 58 -2.07 4.10 17.21
CA ASN A 58 -0.84 4.81 16.87
C ASN A 58 -0.77 5.28 15.40
N VAL A 59 -1.49 4.64 14.47
CA VAL A 59 -1.45 5.04 13.05
C VAL A 59 -2.38 6.22 12.79
N ARG A 60 -1.91 7.15 11.94
CA ARG A 60 -2.72 8.25 11.43
C ARG A 60 -3.09 7.99 9.97
N VAL A 61 -4.38 8.10 9.69
CA VAL A 61 -4.90 8.09 8.32
C VAL A 61 -4.69 9.47 7.71
N ARG A 62 -4.25 9.49 6.47
CA ARG A 62 -3.96 10.72 5.73
C ARG A 62 -5.21 11.55 5.53
N SER A 63 -5.08 12.85 5.74
CA SER A 63 -6.17 13.82 5.56
C SER A 63 -6.83 13.68 4.18
N GLY A 64 -8.15 13.72 4.16
CA GLY A 64 -8.95 13.61 2.93
C GLY A 64 -9.23 12.17 2.49
N PHE A 65 -8.78 11.12 3.22
CA PHE A 65 -9.07 9.75 2.84
C PHE A 65 -10.55 9.38 2.96
N PRO A 66 -11.26 9.68 4.08
CA PRO A 66 -12.68 9.39 4.18
C PRO A 66 -13.51 10.09 3.09
N GLU A 67 -13.24 11.37 2.83
CA GLU A 67 -13.94 12.17 1.82
C GLU A 67 -13.66 11.66 0.39
N LEU A 68 -12.43 11.22 0.13
CA LEU A 68 -12.08 10.60 -1.16
C LEU A 68 -12.83 9.29 -1.36
N VAL A 69 -12.92 8.45 -0.31
CA VAL A 69 -13.67 7.20 -0.37
C VAL A 69 -15.16 7.45 -0.58
N GLU A 70 -15.77 8.35 0.19
CA GLU A 70 -17.18 8.70 0.05
C GLU A 70 -17.51 9.16 -1.37
N ARG A 71 -16.64 9.97 -1.96
CA ARG A 71 -16.90 10.59 -3.26
C ARG A 71 -16.61 9.71 -4.46
N PHE A 72 -15.52 8.95 -4.42
CA PHE A 72 -15.00 8.25 -5.61
C PHE A 72 -15.05 6.73 -5.51
N GLN A 73 -15.33 6.16 -4.33
CA GLN A 73 -15.39 4.71 -4.09
C GLN A 73 -14.19 3.96 -4.70
N PRO A 74 -12.95 4.33 -4.34
CA PRO A 74 -11.77 3.74 -4.94
C PRO A 74 -11.60 2.27 -4.54
N LEU A 75 -10.92 1.49 -5.37
CA LEU A 75 -10.33 0.23 -4.95
C LEU A 75 -9.03 0.49 -4.21
N VAL A 76 -8.92 0.07 -2.96
CA VAL A 76 -7.68 0.09 -2.18
C VAL A 76 -6.90 -1.20 -2.42
N VAL A 77 -5.70 -1.08 -2.98
CA VAL A 77 -4.79 -2.22 -3.21
C VAL A 77 -3.55 -2.05 -2.34
N SER A 78 -3.35 -2.97 -1.41
CA SER A 78 -2.26 -2.89 -0.44
C SER A 78 -1.36 -4.14 -0.47
N SER A 79 -0.07 -3.96 -0.24
CA SER A 79 0.86 -5.05 0.06
C SER A 79 0.81 -5.46 1.54
N GLY A 80 0.07 -4.72 2.37
CA GLY A 80 -0.20 -5.05 3.77
C GLY A 80 -1.28 -6.12 3.93
N PHE A 81 -1.90 -6.15 5.11
CA PHE A 81 -2.72 -7.26 5.57
C PHE A 81 -4.10 -6.80 6.02
N HIS A 82 -5.13 -7.59 5.67
CA HIS A 82 -6.51 -7.33 6.07
C HIS A 82 -6.64 -7.16 7.59
N GLU A 83 -5.98 -8.03 8.35
CA GLU A 83 -6.03 -8.07 9.83
C GLU A 83 -5.51 -6.79 10.49
N LEU A 84 -4.67 -6.02 9.79
CA LEU A 84 -4.12 -4.74 10.26
C LEU A 84 -4.83 -3.52 9.66
N ILE A 85 -5.33 -3.64 8.42
CA ILE A 85 -5.93 -2.52 7.70
C ILE A 85 -7.40 -2.34 8.09
N GLU A 86 -8.20 -3.41 8.14
CA GLU A 86 -9.64 -3.37 8.42
C GLU A 86 -9.97 -2.70 9.77
N PRO A 87 -9.24 -2.99 10.89
CA PRO A 87 -9.49 -2.30 12.15
C PRO A 87 -9.26 -0.78 12.09
N VAL A 88 -8.26 -0.34 11.30
CA VAL A 88 -8.00 1.09 11.08
C VAL A 88 -9.11 1.74 10.27
N LEU A 89 -9.58 1.08 9.20
CA LEU A 89 -10.71 1.55 8.40
C LEU A 89 -12.00 1.65 9.24
N ALA A 90 -12.26 0.65 10.09
CA ALA A 90 -13.40 0.64 11.01
C ALA A 90 -13.35 1.81 12.02
N ARG A 91 -12.17 2.12 12.57
CA ARG A 91 -11.98 3.30 13.45
C ARG A 91 -12.35 4.60 12.73
N GLU A 92 -11.98 4.73 11.47
CA GLU A 92 -12.29 5.92 10.65
C GLU A 92 -13.75 5.94 10.13
N GLY A 93 -14.52 4.87 10.35
CA GLY A 93 -15.87 4.74 9.80
C GLY A 93 -15.90 4.64 8.28
N VAL A 94 -14.85 4.09 7.67
CA VAL A 94 -14.68 4.01 6.21
C VAL A 94 -14.94 2.59 5.72
N GLU A 95 -15.88 2.45 4.79
CA GLU A 95 -16.12 1.23 4.03
C GLU A 95 -15.58 1.39 2.61
N VAL A 96 -14.69 0.49 2.19
CA VAL A 96 -14.05 0.54 0.86
C VAL A 96 -13.70 -0.86 0.38
N GLU A 97 -13.73 -1.09 -0.94
CA GLU A 97 -13.22 -2.34 -1.49
C GLU A 97 -11.70 -2.42 -1.23
N LEU A 98 -11.29 -3.43 -0.45
CA LEU A 98 -9.88 -3.65 -0.08
C LEU A 98 -9.37 -4.96 -0.67
N ARG A 99 -8.22 -4.89 -1.34
CA ARG A 99 -7.44 -6.06 -1.78
C ARG A 99 -6.06 -6.02 -1.12
N ALA A 100 -5.89 -6.87 -0.12
CA ALA A 100 -4.67 -7.00 0.66
C ALA A 100 -4.30 -8.47 0.85
N ASN A 101 -3.12 -8.74 1.39
CA ASN A 101 -2.72 -10.07 1.82
C ASN A 101 -3.40 -10.41 3.15
N ARG A 102 -3.12 -11.60 3.69
CA ARG A 102 -3.57 -12.04 5.01
C ARG A 102 -2.41 -12.54 5.85
N LEU A 103 -2.61 -12.64 7.14
CA LEU A 103 -1.65 -13.16 8.10
C LEU A 103 -2.13 -14.47 8.71
N ASP A 104 -1.19 -15.39 8.92
CA ASP A 104 -1.31 -16.55 9.79
C ASP A 104 -0.37 -16.32 10.99
N PRO A 105 -0.88 -15.74 12.10
CA PRO A 105 -0.08 -15.40 13.26
C PRO A 105 0.26 -16.68 14.03
N ARG A 106 1.56 -16.93 14.22
CA ARG A 106 2.06 -18.11 14.95
C ARG A 106 3.04 -17.68 16.05
N PRO A 107 3.15 -18.44 17.14
CA PRO A 107 4.04 -18.10 18.25
C PRO A 107 5.53 -18.08 17.86
N ASP A 108 5.91 -18.80 16.81
CA ASP A 108 7.28 -18.86 16.28
C ASP A 108 7.59 -17.80 15.20
N GLY A 109 6.62 -16.97 14.87
CA GLY A 109 6.69 -15.89 13.88
C GLY A 109 5.56 -15.96 12.87
N TRP A 110 5.09 -14.80 12.43
CA TRP A 110 3.95 -14.71 11.53
C TRP A 110 4.28 -15.24 10.13
N ARG A 111 3.27 -15.83 9.46
CA ARG A 111 3.36 -16.26 8.06
C ARG A 111 2.44 -15.39 7.20
N VAL A 112 2.93 -15.02 6.03
CA VAL A 112 2.13 -14.27 5.08
C VAL A 112 1.35 -15.22 4.20
N LEU A 113 0.05 -14.98 4.07
CA LEU A 113 -0.83 -15.65 3.13
C LEU A 113 -1.08 -14.69 1.95
N TRP A 114 -0.38 -14.94 0.86
CA TRP A 114 -0.44 -14.06 -0.31
C TRP A 114 -1.82 -14.15 -0.98
N ARG A 115 -2.41 -12.98 -1.31
CA ARG A 115 -3.70 -12.91 -2.01
C ARG A 115 -3.62 -13.44 -3.46
N ASP A 116 -2.46 -13.30 -4.07
CA ASP A 116 -2.17 -13.72 -5.44
C ASP A 116 -0.67 -14.00 -5.56
N GLU A 117 -0.34 -15.16 -6.13
CA GLU A 117 1.03 -15.60 -6.39
C GLU A 117 1.38 -15.50 -7.89
N SER A 118 0.44 -15.03 -8.71
CA SER A 118 0.69 -14.90 -10.15
C SER A 118 1.75 -13.83 -10.42
N VAL A 119 2.72 -14.22 -11.22
CA VAL A 119 3.84 -13.38 -11.62
C VAL A 119 3.39 -12.41 -12.71
N CYS A 120 3.63 -11.12 -12.50
CA CYS A 120 3.36 -10.09 -13.48
C CYS A 120 4.30 -10.23 -14.69
N ALA A 121 3.76 -10.29 -15.90
CA ALA A 121 4.55 -10.39 -17.14
C ALA A 121 5.44 -9.16 -17.41
N VAL A 122 5.23 -8.04 -16.70
CA VAL A 122 5.98 -6.78 -16.90
C VAL A 122 7.13 -6.65 -15.91
N CYS A 123 6.90 -6.86 -14.61
CA CYS A 123 7.96 -6.70 -13.60
C CYS A 123 8.56 -8.03 -13.13
N GLY A 124 8.02 -9.17 -13.52
CA GLY A 124 8.53 -10.47 -13.10
C GLY A 124 8.21 -10.87 -11.65
N GLU A 125 7.40 -10.09 -10.95
CA GLU A 125 7.02 -10.32 -9.55
C GLU A 125 5.49 -10.28 -9.37
N PRO A 126 4.94 -10.90 -8.33
CA PRO A 126 3.56 -10.65 -7.94
C PRO A 126 3.39 -9.18 -7.54
N CYS A 127 2.51 -8.45 -8.20
CA CYS A 127 2.38 -7.01 -7.99
C CYS A 127 0.94 -6.51 -8.10
N LYS A 128 0.71 -5.24 -7.72
CA LYS A 128 -0.62 -4.61 -7.73
C LYS A 128 -1.21 -4.46 -9.14
N ARG A 129 -0.38 -4.45 -10.20
CA ARG A 129 -0.84 -4.25 -11.58
C ARG A 129 -1.83 -5.35 -12.03
N ALA A 130 -1.60 -6.59 -11.66
CA ALA A 130 -2.49 -7.71 -12.02
C ALA A 130 -3.93 -7.52 -11.53
N LEU A 131 -4.13 -6.74 -10.47
CA LEU A 131 -5.44 -6.50 -9.84
C LEU A 131 -6.27 -5.41 -10.53
N VAL A 132 -5.65 -4.56 -11.35
CA VAL A 132 -6.31 -3.38 -11.93
C VAL A 132 -6.28 -3.34 -13.44
N ALA A 133 -5.32 -3.97 -14.11
CA ALA A 133 -5.04 -3.83 -15.54
C ALA A 133 -6.15 -4.34 -16.47
N SER A 134 -7.12 -5.12 -15.98
CA SER A 134 -8.23 -5.66 -16.77
C SER A 134 -9.47 -4.76 -16.83
N ASN A 135 -9.49 -3.64 -16.11
CA ASN A 135 -10.71 -2.86 -15.87
C ASN A 135 -10.81 -1.59 -16.74
N GLY A 136 -9.98 -1.46 -17.79
CA GLY A 136 -9.97 -0.27 -18.66
C GLY A 136 -9.11 0.86 -18.08
N PRO A 137 -9.29 2.12 -18.55
CA PRO A 137 -8.54 3.27 -18.08
C PRO A 137 -8.74 3.52 -16.57
N PHE A 138 -7.66 3.83 -15.85
CA PHE A 138 -7.75 4.07 -14.41
C PHE A 138 -6.77 5.16 -13.93
N VAL A 139 -7.13 5.77 -12.81
CA VAL A 139 -6.28 6.69 -12.05
C VAL A 139 -5.61 5.91 -10.93
N TYR A 140 -4.31 6.14 -10.73
CA TYR A 140 -3.56 5.53 -9.64
C TYR A 140 -3.03 6.57 -8.66
N VAL A 141 -3.10 6.25 -7.37
CA VAL A 141 -2.56 7.08 -6.28
C VAL A 141 -1.63 6.21 -5.44
N GLY A 142 -0.36 6.60 -5.31
CA GLY A 142 0.63 5.81 -4.60
C GLY A 142 1.82 6.61 -4.09
N ASP A 143 2.68 5.94 -3.31
CA ASP A 143 3.83 6.59 -2.65
C ASP A 143 5.11 5.74 -2.58
N GLY A 144 5.04 4.42 -2.84
CA GLY A 144 6.16 3.54 -2.52
C GLY A 144 6.59 2.55 -3.61
N TYR A 145 7.49 1.66 -3.22
CA TYR A 145 8.08 0.64 -4.09
C TYR A 145 7.03 -0.27 -4.73
N SER A 146 6.06 -0.73 -3.95
CA SER A 146 5.00 -1.64 -4.42
C SER A 146 4.07 -1.04 -5.48
N ASP A 147 4.12 0.28 -5.67
CA ASP A 147 3.27 1.03 -6.59
C ASP A 147 3.90 1.20 -7.98
N ARG A 148 5.22 0.97 -8.11
CA ARG A 148 5.98 1.25 -9.33
C ARG A 148 5.39 0.62 -10.59
N CYS A 149 5.17 -0.68 -10.57
CA CYS A 149 4.70 -1.41 -11.75
C CYS A 149 3.26 -1.05 -12.15
N VAL A 150 2.36 -0.82 -11.19
CA VAL A 150 0.97 -0.46 -11.47
C VAL A 150 0.85 1.00 -11.93
N ALA A 151 1.66 1.91 -11.38
CA ALA A 151 1.69 3.30 -11.81
C ALA A 151 2.05 3.46 -13.29
N LEU A 152 2.99 2.66 -13.80
CA LEU A 152 3.35 2.64 -15.23
C LEU A 152 2.22 2.16 -16.16
N ALA A 153 1.14 1.60 -15.63
CA ALA A 153 -0.01 1.14 -16.40
C ALA A 153 -1.21 2.10 -16.32
N ALA A 154 -1.16 3.08 -15.43
CA ALA A 154 -2.26 4.01 -15.20
C ALA A 154 -2.30 5.11 -16.26
N ASP A 155 -3.50 5.58 -16.60
CA ASP A 155 -3.71 6.72 -17.51
C ASP A 155 -3.40 8.06 -16.83
N ARG A 156 -3.49 8.10 -15.52
CA ARG A 156 -3.18 9.27 -14.69
C ARG A 156 -2.62 8.80 -13.35
N VAL A 157 -1.54 9.40 -12.90
CA VAL A 157 -0.86 9.03 -11.67
C VAL A 157 -0.78 10.23 -10.74
N PHE A 158 -1.17 10.01 -9.48
CA PHE A 158 -0.79 10.87 -8.37
C PHE A 158 0.29 10.17 -7.57
N ALA A 159 1.45 10.82 -7.42
CA ALA A 159 2.59 10.22 -6.77
C ALA A 159 3.26 11.15 -5.76
N ARG A 160 3.87 10.54 -4.75
CA ARG A 160 4.74 11.20 -3.78
C ARG A 160 5.88 10.26 -3.37
N ASP A 161 6.78 10.76 -2.55
CA ASP A 161 7.87 10.01 -1.93
C ASP A 161 8.65 9.14 -2.95
N GLY A 162 9.00 7.93 -2.60
CA GLY A 162 9.80 7.04 -3.47
C GLY A 162 9.14 6.63 -4.79
N LEU A 163 7.81 6.70 -4.91
CA LEU A 163 7.15 6.52 -6.21
C LEU A 163 7.39 7.73 -7.13
N ALA A 164 7.32 8.95 -6.59
CA ALA A 164 7.58 10.15 -7.37
C ALA A 164 9.01 10.17 -7.92
N GLU A 165 10.00 9.85 -7.07
CA GLU A 165 11.40 9.74 -7.49
C GLU A 165 11.58 8.70 -8.60
N TYR A 166 10.96 7.53 -8.45
CA TYR A 166 11.01 6.48 -9.47
C TYR A 166 10.40 6.91 -10.81
N LEU A 167 9.24 7.61 -10.79
CA LEU A 167 8.59 8.08 -12.02
C LEU A 167 9.40 9.18 -12.71
N ASP A 168 10.07 10.06 -11.95
CA ASP A 168 11.02 11.04 -12.49
C ASP A 168 12.17 10.33 -13.24
N GLU A 169 12.75 9.28 -12.65
CA GLU A 169 13.80 8.46 -13.30
C GLU A 169 13.32 7.77 -14.59
N GLN A 170 12.05 7.37 -14.63
CA GLN A 170 11.44 6.73 -15.79
C GLN A 170 10.93 7.74 -16.85
N GLY A 171 10.95 9.04 -16.57
CA GLY A 171 10.40 10.07 -17.44
C GLY A 171 8.88 9.99 -17.61
N VAL A 172 8.16 9.45 -16.63
CA VAL A 172 6.71 9.27 -16.61
C VAL A 172 6.06 10.45 -15.90
N ALA A 173 5.09 11.11 -16.58
CA ALA A 173 4.38 12.23 -16.00
C ALA A 173 3.43 11.78 -14.86
N TYR A 174 3.40 12.56 -13.79
CA TYR A 174 2.51 12.37 -12.66
C TYR A 174 2.14 13.71 -12.02
N GLU A 175 1.12 13.72 -11.18
CA GLU A 175 0.73 14.85 -10.35
C GLU A 175 1.19 14.61 -8.91
N ARG A 176 1.91 15.58 -8.35
CA ARG A 176 2.35 15.53 -6.96
C ARG A 176 1.18 15.87 -6.03
N PHE A 177 1.10 15.20 -4.88
CA PHE A 177 0.11 15.50 -3.85
C PHE A 177 0.73 15.45 -2.46
N ASP A 178 0.23 16.28 -1.55
CA ASP A 178 0.63 16.27 -0.14
C ASP A 178 -0.37 15.49 0.71
N ASP A 179 -1.66 15.71 0.47
CA ASP A 179 -2.74 14.94 1.10
C ASP A 179 -3.81 14.50 0.08
N LEU A 180 -4.79 13.70 0.52
CA LEU A 180 -5.79 13.14 -0.38
C LEU A 180 -6.90 14.14 -0.77
N ARG A 181 -6.94 15.32 -0.15
CA ARG A 181 -7.80 16.44 -0.58
C ARG A 181 -7.31 17.02 -1.88
N ASP A 182 -5.99 17.09 -2.12
CA ASP A 182 -5.40 17.52 -3.39
C ASP A 182 -5.84 16.59 -4.52
N VAL A 183 -5.77 15.28 -4.29
CA VAL A 183 -6.24 14.27 -5.24
C VAL A 183 -7.72 14.44 -5.53
N SER A 184 -8.55 14.57 -4.48
CA SER A 184 -10.00 14.75 -4.62
C SER A 184 -10.35 16.01 -5.40
N ALA A 185 -9.66 17.13 -5.16
CA ALA A 185 -9.86 18.38 -5.88
C ALA A 185 -9.49 18.25 -7.37
N ALA A 186 -8.34 17.62 -7.66
CA ALA A 186 -7.87 17.44 -9.04
C ALA A 186 -8.74 16.45 -9.85
N LEU A 187 -9.32 15.44 -9.20
CA LEU A 187 -10.30 14.54 -9.84
C LEU A 187 -11.62 15.24 -10.13
N ALA A 188 -12.10 16.06 -9.19
CA ALA A 188 -13.35 16.82 -9.34
C ALA A 188 -13.30 17.85 -10.46
N ALA A 189 -12.18 18.57 -10.62
CA ALA A 189 -12.00 19.59 -11.63
C ALA A 189 -12.17 19.05 -13.06
N ARG A 190 -11.82 17.79 -13.33
CA ARG A 190 -11.99 17.15 -14.65
C ARG A 190 -13.42 16.69 -14.94
N GLN A 191 -14.19 16.31 -13.93
CA GLN A 191 -15.59 15.91 -14.12
C GLN A 191 -16.44 17.09 -14.60
N GLY A 192 -16.10 18.34 -14.22
CA GLY A 192 -16.77 19.56 -14.66
C GLY A 192 -16.42 20.02 -16.09
N GLN A 193 -15.40 19.44 -16.74
CA GLN A 193 -14.98 19.83 -18.11
C GLN A 193 -15.54 18.92 -19.21
N THR A 194 -16.22 17.83 -18.84
CA THR A 194 -16.81 16.84 -19.76
C THR A 194 -18.34 16.93 -19.84
N SER A 195 -18.95 17.98 -19.29
CA SER A 195 -20.41 18.24 -19.32
C SER A 195 -20.80 19.34 -20.30
#